data_57c7d1c8a73751b03f281eee4d487775
#
_entry.id   57c7d1c8a73751b03f281eee4d487775
#
_cell.length_a   1.000
_cell.length_b   1.000
_cell.length_c   1.000
_cell.angle_alpha   90.00
_cell.angle_beta   90.00
_cell.angle_gamma   90.00
#
_symmetry.space_group_name_H-M   'P 1'
#
loop_
_entity.id
_entity.type
_entity.pdbx_description
1 polymer ?
#
loop_
_entity_poly.entity_id
_entity_poly.type
_entity_poly.pdbx_seq_one_letter_code
_entity_poly.pdbx_strand_id
1 'polypeptide(L)'
;LLMLTFFIAEQGRAQTYHRTSQGIKSTVQGINIDISFFSPVTVRILKSPDGWKYTKESLSVIGQPEKVKLSVSSKGGILTIKSHQLTVHLNEETGQITFASSDGKSLLQEQNKGARFDDFNDAGTKTFSVYQSFTLEKDEAIYGLGQLQNGKMSQRNQTKRLIQDNLEDVIPFFQSVKGYGLFWDNYSPTIFKDNQEETSFLSEVGDCIDFYFLYGENADGVVDQMRYLTGQVPMFPLWTYGFWQSRERYKSQKEIVGVVQKYRELGVPLDGIIQDWRYWGSNYRGNAMDFGN
;
A
#
# COMPACT_ATOMS: atom_id res chain seq x y z
N LEU A 1 65.22 0.18 22.72
CA LEU A 1 63.85 0.77 22.61
C LEU A 1 63.05 -0.16 21.72
N LEU A 2 62.20 -1.05 22.32
CA LEU A 2 61.33 -1.96 21.61
C LEU A 2 60.01 -1.19 21.29
N MET A 3 59.73 -0.97 20.03
CA MET A 3 58.40 -0.48 19.58
C MET A 3 57.45 -1.68 19.52
N LEU A 4 56.49 -1.76 20.43
CA LEU A 4 55.35 -2.66 20.34
C LEU A 4 54.30 -2.04 19.38
N THR A 5 54.20 -2.59 18.18
CA THR A 5 53.07 -2.29 17.27
C THR A 5 51.85 -3.09 17.71
N PHE A 6 50.88 -2.41 18.26
CA PHE A 6 49.54 -3.01 18.47
C PHE A 6 48.83 -3.15 17.13
N PHE A 7 48.72 -4.39 16.63
CA PHE A 7 47.74 -4.73 15.62
C PHE A 7 46.36 -4.81 16.29
N ILE A 8 45.51 -3.81 16.11
CA ILE A 8 44.08 -3.91 16.41
C ILE A 8 43.50 -4.78 15.30
N ALA A 9 43.26 -6.06 15.60
CA ALA A 9 42.45 -6.91 14.75
C ALA A 9 41.01 -6.34 14.75
N GLU A 10 40.55 -5.76 13.65
CA GLU A 10 39.13 -5.58 13.43
C GLU A 10 38.48 -6.96 13.52
N GLN A 11 37.79 -7.23 14.63
CA GLN A 11 36.92 -8.40 14.72
C GLN A 11 35.84 -8.20 13.67
N GLY A 12 35.92 -8.95 12.59
CA GLY A 12 34.90 -9.00 11.57
C GLY A 12 33.58 -9.37 12.23
N ARG A 13 32.66 -8.40 12.38
CA ARG A 13 31.28 -8.68 12.78
C ARG A 13 30.73 -9.72 11.80
N ALA A 14 30.17 -10.80 12.32
CA ALA A 14 29.47 -11.79 11.52
C ALA A 14 28.44 -11.06 10.65
N GLN A 15 28.36 -11.43 9.39
CA GLN A 15 27.45 -10.82 8.44
C GLN A 15 26.02 -11.03 8.91
N THR A 16 25.28 -9.95 9.17
CA THR A 16 23.94 -9.95 9.76
C THR A 16 22.83 -10.13 8.73
N TYR A 17 23.17 -10.29 7.45
CA TYR A 17 22.22 -10.41 6.36
C TYR A 17 22.63 -11.45 5.31
N HIS A 18 21.64 -11.95 4.57
CA HIS A 18 21.83 -12.81 3.40
C HIS A 18 21.44 -12.04 2.13
N ARG A 19 22.28 -12.06 1.12
CA ARG A 19 21.95 -11.53 -0.21
C ARG A 19 20.99 -12.47 -0.93
N THR A 20 20.01 -11.88 -1.61
CA THR A 20 19.11 -12.55 -2.54
C THR A 20 19.33 -12.04 -3.97
N SER A 21 18.64 -12.59 -4.95
CA SER A 21 18.66 -12.09 -6.32
C SER A 21 18.01 -10.70 -6.46
N GLN A 22 17.11 -10.32 -5.55
CA GLN A 22 16.39 -9.05 -5.56
C GLN A 22 16.78 -8.08 -4.44
N GLY A 23 17.64 -8.47 -3.50
CA GLY A 23 18.00 -7.61 -2.37
C GLY A 23 18.68 -8.34 -1.22
N ILE A 24 18.06 -8.28 -0.04
CA ILE A 24 18.60 -8.91 1.19
C ILE A 24 17.49 -9.48 2.09
N LYS A 25 17.88 -10.43 2.93
CA LYS A 25 17.14 -10.87 4.11
C LYS A 25 18.00 -10.69 5.35
N SER A 26 17.41 -10.20 6.42
CA SER A 26 18.08 -9.98 7.71
C SER A 26 17.11 -10.29 8.84
N THR A 27 17.63 -10.60 10.02
CA THR A 27 16.83 -10.69 11.25
C THR A 27 17.37 -9.68 12.25
N VAL A 28 16.52 -8.75 12.68
CA VAL A 28 16.88 -7.70 13.64
C VAL A 28 15.86 -7.68 14.76
N GLN A 29 16.34 -7.81 16.02
CA GLN A 29 15.48 -7.80 17.21
C GLN A 29 14.29 -8.79 17.15
N GLY A 30 14.50 -9.99 16.61
CA GLY A 30 13.44 -11.00 16.51
C GLY A 30 12.42 -10.73 15.40
N ILE A 31 12.72 -9.82 14.46
CA ILE A 31 11.92 -9.55 13.28
C ILE A 31 12.73 -9.92 12.03
N ASN A 32 12.21 -10.82 11.22
CA ASN A 32 12.72 -11.10 9.88
C ASN A 32 12.34 -9.96 8.96
N ILE A 33 13.29 -9.46 8.19
CA ILE A 33 13.15 -8.34 7.28
C ILE A 33 13.63 -8.79 5.90
N ASP A 34 12.76 -8.75 4.91
CA ASP A 34 13.07 -8.97 3.49
C ASP A 34 12.91 -7.64 2.74
N ILE A 35 14.01 -7.19 2.12
CA ILE A 35 14.04 -5.98 1.28
C ILE A 35 14.28 -6.44 -0.15
N SER A 36 13.25 -6.36 -0.99
CA SER A 36 13.25 -6.88 -2.35
C SER A 36 12.94 -5.80 -3.38
N PHE A 37 13.86 -5.52 -4.29
CA PHE A 37 13.65 -4.61 -5.40
C PHE A 37 12.85 -5.28 -6.52
N PHE A 38 11.71 -4.71 -6.85
CA PHE A 38 10.87 -5.12 -7.99
C PHE A 38 11.31 -4.42 -9.27
N SER A 39 11.74 -3.16 -9.15
CA SER A 39 12.36 -2.36 -10.21
C SER A 39 13.46 -1.50 -9.59
N PRO A 40 14.23 -0.72 -10.36
CA PRO A 40 15.21 0.21 -9.78
C PRO A 40 14.64 1.23 -8.80
N VAL A 41 13.33 1.45 -8.83
CA VAL A 41 12.61 2.48 -8.05
C VAL A 41 11.48 1.92 -7.19
N THR A 42 11.19 0.63 -7.27
CA THR A 42 10.12 -0.03 -6.50
C THR A 42 10.72 -1.10 -5.59
N VAL A 43 10.45 -0.98 -4.29
CA VAL A 43 10.98 -1.87 -3.26
C VAL A 43 9.84 -2.41 -2.40
N ARG A 44 9.78 -3.74 -2.26
CA ARG A 44 8.93 -4.42 -1.28
C ARG A 44 9.67 -4.57 0.03
N ILE A 45 9.00 -4.25 1.11
CA ILE A 45 9.42 -4.51 2.49
C ILE A 45 8.46 -5.52 3.10
N LEU A 46 9.00 -6.66 3.48
CA LEU A 46 8.26 -7.71 4.17
C LEU A 46 8.88 -7.95 5.54
N LYS A 47 8.07 -7.88 6.59
CA LYS A 47 8.53 -8.15 7.96
C LYS A 47 7.63 -9.17 8.63
N SER A 48 8.20 -10.07 9.42
CA SER A 48 7.47 -11.04 10.22
C SER A 48 8.22 -11.35 11.52
N PRO A 49 7.54 -11.83 12.56
CA PRO A 49 8.22 -12.37 13.75
C PRO A 49 9.17 -13.51 13.36
N ASP A 50 10.33 -13.58 14.00
CA ASP A 50 11.28 -14.66 13.75
C ASP A 50 10.68 -16.02 14.11
N GLY A 51 10.95 -17.02 13.26
CA GLY A 51 10.38 -18.36 13.38
C GLY A 51 8.91 -18.49 12.95
N TRP A 52 8.20 -17.40 12.62
CA TRP A 52 6.85 -17.47 12.12
C TRP A 52 6.82 -17.99 10.68
N LYS A 53 5.99 -19.01 10.44
CA LYS A 53 5.82 -19.62 9.11
C LYS A 53 4.48 -19.22 8.53
N TYR A 54 4.50 -18.63 7.35
CA TYR A 54 3.32 -18.19 6.63
C TYR A 54 3.55 -18.25 5.10
N THR A 55 2.48 -18.16 4.35
CA THR A 55 2.53 -17.96 2.90
C THR A 55 1.84 -16.64 2.58
N LYS A 56 2.54 -15.74 1.91
CA LYS A 56 1.97 -14.45 1.50
C LYS A 56 1.87 -14.41 -0.02
N GLU A 57 0.63 -14.46 -0.48
CA GLU A 57 0.26 -14.17 -1.86
C GLU A 57 -0.45 -12.81 -1.90
N SER A 58 -0.10 -11.97 -2.84
CA SER A 58 -0.79 -10.72 -3.06
C SER A 58 -1.97 -10.93 -4.01
N LEU A 59 -3.14 -10.42 -3.65
CA LEU A 59 -4.30 -10.36 -4.56
C LEU A 59 -4.24 -9.13 -5.48
N SER A 60 -3.40 -8.17 -5.15
CA SER A 60 -3.31 -6.89 -5.88
C SER A 60 -2.07 -6.79 -6.76
N VAL A 61 -0.96 -7.43 -6.37
CA VAL A 61 0.31 -7.32 -7.06
C VAL A 61 0.51 -8.49 -8.02
N ILE A 62 0.48 -8.19 -9.31
CA ILE A 62 0.73 -9.15 -10.40
C ILE A 62 2.12 -8.95 -11.02
N GLY A 63 2.75 -7.79 -10.78
CA GLY A 63 4.10 -7.46 -11.24
C GLY A 63 5.13 -8.43 -10.70
N GLN A 64 6.07 -8.81 -11.53
CA GLN A 64 7.18 -9.69 -11.14
C GLN A 64 8.46 -8.88 -10.98
N PRO A 65 9.32 -9.23 -9.99
CA PRO A 65 10.58 -8.53 -9.81
C PRO A 65 11.48 -8.61 -11.06
N GLU A 66 11.97 -7.46 -11.49
CA GLU A 66 12.97 -7.36 -12.55
C GLU A 66 14.35 -7.73 -12.03
N LYS A 67 15.27 -7.99 -12.96
CA LYS A 67 16.69 -8.13 -12.61
C LYS A 67 17.32 -6.75 -12.42
N VAL A 68 17.41 -6.30 -11.17
CA VAL A 68 18.01 -5.01 -10.81
C VAL A 68 19.50 -5.19 -10.42
N LYS A 69 20.37 -4.34 -10.96
CA LYS A 69 21.76 -4.28 -10.49
C LYS A 69 21.82 -3.54 -9.17
N LEU A 70 22.14 -4.26 -8.10
CA LEU A 70 22.22 -3.73 -6.73
C LEU A 70 23.66 -3.74 -6.21
N SER A 71 24.03 -2.68 -5.50
CA SER A 71 25.15 -2.67 -4.58
C SER A 71 24.66 -2.83 -3.16
N VAL A 72 25.37 -3.63 -2.35
CA VAL A 72 25.04 -3.85 -0.93
C VAL A 72 26.32 -3.69 -0.13
N SER A 73 26.28 -2.83 0.89
CA SER A 73 27.41 -2.57 1.79
C SER A 73 26.90 -2.34 3.21
N SER A 74 27.65 -2.78 4.21
CA SER A 74 27.39 -2.49 5.62
C SER A 74 28.55 -1.63 6.16
N LYS A 75 28.21 -0.53 6.81
CA LYS A 75 29.17 0.37 7.46
C LYS A 75 28.53 1.03 8.67
N GLY A 76 29.21 0.94 9.83
CA GLY A 76 28.75 1.63 11.05
C GLY A 76 27.37 1.18 11.55
N GLY A 77 26.98 -0.09 11.32
CA GLY A 77 25.66 -0.61 11.73
C GLY A 77 24.52 -0.22 10.79
N ILE A 78 24.83 0.33 9.63
CA ILE A 78 23.87 0.65 8.57
C ILE A 78 24.16 -0.22 7.34
N LEU A 79 23.21 -1.08 7.01
CA LEU A 79 23.23 -1.84 5.76
C LEU A 79 22.57 -1.00 4.67
N THR A 80 23.30 -0.75 3.59
CA THR A 80 22.86 0.07 2.45
C THR A 80 22.68 -0.81 1.23
N ILE A 81 21.47 -0.79 0.66
CA ILE A 81 21.10 -1.44 -0.60
C ILE A 81 20.80 -0.34 -1.61
N LYS A 82 21.50 -0.32 -2.73
CA LYS A 82 21.40 0.78 -3.70
C LYS A 82 21.24 0.25 -5.13
N SER A 83 20.19 0.74 -5.80
CA SER A 83 20.04 0.72 -7.26
C SER A 83 20.71 1.98 -7.86
N HIS A 84 20.52 2.23 -9.15
CA HIS A 84 21.00 3.48 -9.77
C HIS A 84 20.08 4.69 -9.49
N GLN A 85 18.87 4.48 -8.94
CA GLN A 85 17.90 5.56 -8.69
C GLN A 85 17.47 5.65 -7.23
N LEU A 86 17.54 4.57 -6.46
CA LEU A 86 17.01 4.51 -5.09
C LEU A 86 18.05 3.89 -4.14
N THR A 87 18.08 4.42 -2.93
CA THR A 87 18.91 3.90 -1.83
C THR A 87 17.98 3.53 -0.66
N VAL A 88 18.15 2.31 -0.14
CA VAL A 88 17.48 1.84 1.07
C VAL A 88 18.53 1.57 2.13
N HIS A 89 18.32 2.13 3.31
CA HIS A 89 19.17 1.88 4.48
C HIS A 89 18.40 1.08 5.51
N LEU A 90 19.00 0.02 6.03
CA LEU A 90 18.52 -0.74 7.17
C LEU A 90 19.48 -0.52 8.35
N ASN A 91 18.97 -0.01 9.45
CA ASN A 91 19.72 0.03 10.69
C ASN A 91 19.79 -1.38 11.29
N GLU A 92 20.97 -1.95 11.37
CA GLU A 92 21.22 -3.34 11.81
C GLU A 92 21.00 -3.56 13.30
N GLU A 93 20.84 -2.47 14.07
CA GLU A 93 20.57 -2.53 15.52
C GLU A 93 19.06 -2.42 15.83
N THR A 94 18.35 -1.53 15.08
CA THR A 94 16.95 -1.18 15.39
C THR A 94 15.94 -1.79 14.43
N GLY A 95 16.38 -2.24 13.24
CA GLY A 95 15.51 -2.70 12.16
C GLY A 95 14.77 -1.58 11.41
N GLN A 96 15.09 -0.30 11.71
CA GLN A 96 14.51 0.85 11.04
C GLN A 96 14.99 0.93 9.59
N ILE A 97 14.04 1.20 8.68
CA ILE A 97 14.34 1.39 7.25
C ILE A 97 14.15 2.85 6.87
N THR A 98 15.05 3.37 6.04
CA THR A 98 14.95 4.69 5.44
C THR A 98 15.16 4.62 3.94
N PHE A 99 14.47 5.48 3.20
CA PHE A 99 14.51 5.56 1.76
C PHE A 99 15.05 6.93 1.33
N ALA A 100 15.96 6.91 0.38
CA ALA A 100 16.54 8.11 -0.22
C ALA A 100 16.71 7.91 -1.74
N SER A 101 16.61 8.98 -2.50
CA SER A 101 17.00 8.98 -3.92
C SER A 101 18.50 8.70 -4.08
N SER A 102 18.94 8.39 -5.27
CA SER A 102 20.35 8.08 -5.53
C SER A 102 21.31 9.23 -5.27
N ASP A 103 20.83 10.48 -5.36
CA ASP A 103 21.55 11.71 -5.03
C ASP A 103 21.52 12.07 -3.52
N GLY A 104 20.85 11.23 -2.71
CA GLY A 104 20.83 11.35 -1.24
C GLY A 104 19.70 12.19 -0.67
N LYS A 105 18.71 12.62 -1.46
CA LYS A 105 17.53 13.30 -0.95
C LYS A 105 16.70 12.32 -0.10
N SER A 106 16.44 12.67 1.17
CA SER A 106 15.58 11.87 2.06
C SER A 106 14.15 11.84 1.53
N LEU A 107 13.57 10.65 1.41
CA LEU A 107 12.20 10.44 0.93
C LEU A 107 11.27 10.05 2.07
N LEU A 108 11.48 8.88 2.65
CA LEU A 108 10.64 8.35 3.72
C LEU A 108 11.49 7.66 4.77
N GLN A 109 11.06 7.72 6.02
CA GLN A 109 11.71 7.05 7.14
C GLN A 109 10.68 6.31 7.97
N GLU A 110 10.93 5.04 8.30
CA GLU A 110 10.19 4.35 9.36
C GLU A 110 10.51 4.97 10.72
N GLN A 111 9.59 4.90 11.66
CA GLN A 111 9.94 5.22 13.04
C GLN A 111 10.82 4.15 13.67
N ASN A 112 11.65 4.55 14.62
CA ASN A 112 12.41 3.59 15.43
C ASN A 112 11.41 2.71 16.21
N LYS A 113 11.56 1.37 16.12
CA LYS A 113 10.61 0.39 16.66
C LYS A 113 9.18 0.58 16.13
N GLY A 114 9.05 1.08 14.90
CA GLY A 114 7.78 1.33 14.24
C GLY A 114 7.02 0.08 13.81
N ALA A 115 7.66 -1.08 13.76
CA ALA A 115 7.02 -2.36 13.45
C ALA A 115 6.54 -3.05 14.73
N ARG A 116 5.27 -3.53 14.73
CA ARG A 116 4.69 -4.27 15.86
C ARG A 116 3.79 -5.39 15.36
N PHE A 117 3.79 -6.49 16.12
CA PHE A 117 2.97 -7.67 15.92
C PHE A 117 2.30 -8.00 17.25
N ASP A 118 1.01 -7.76 17.34
CA ASP A 118 0.21 -8.07 18.53
C ASP A 118 -0.56 -9.37 18.29
N ASP A 119 -0.46 -10.35 19.18
CA ASP A 119 -1.15 -11.65 19.03
C ASP A 119 -2.64 -11.44 18.76
N PHE A 120 -3.16 -12.09 17.73
CA PHE A 120 -4.57 -12.06 17.33
C PHE A 120 -5.07 -13.46 17.06
N ASN A 121 -6.33 -13.73 17.39
CA ASN A 121 -7.01 -14.98 17.08
C ASN A 121 -8.13 -14.71 16.08
N ASP A 122 -7.91 -15.09 14.85
CA ASP A 122 -8.92 -14.98 13.79
C ASP A 122 -9.72 -16.27 13.69
N ALA A 123 -10.90 -16.27 14.33
CA ALA A 123 -11.83 -17.40 14.33
C ALA A 123 -11.19 -18.76 14.65
N GLY A 124 -10.24 -18.78 15.60
CA GLY A 124 -9.50 -19.99 16.00
C GLY A 124 -8.14 -20.15 15.34
N THR A 125 -7.80 -19.33 14.37
CA THR A 125 -6.47 -19.31 13.73
C THR A 125 -5.60 -18.27 14.42
N LYS A 126 -4.41 -18.69 14.89
CA LYS A 126 -3.43 -17.77 15.47
C LYS A 126 -2.79 -16.93 14.35
N THR A 127 -2.78 -15.62 14.53
CA THR A 127 -2.17 -14.64 13.63
C THR A 127 -1.78 -13.39 14.45
N PHE A 128 -1.63 -12.22 13.81
CA PHE A 128 -1.30 -10.95 14.46
C PHE A 128 -2.18 -9.81 13.99
N SER A 129 -2.38 -8.80 14.84
CA SER A 129 -2.59 -7.44 14.35
C SER A 129 -1.23 -6.84 14.00
N VAL A 130 -1.11 -6.27 12.80
CA VAL A 130 0.17 -5.80 12.28
C VAL A 130 0.19 -4.28 12.14
N TYR A 131 1.26 -3.67 12.61
CA TYR A 131 1.40 -2.22 12.68
C TYR A 131 2.77 -1.78 12.16
N GLN A 132 2.79 -0.69 11.36
CA GLN A 132 4.01 -0.01 10.96
C GLN A 132 3.79 1.49 10.97
N SER A 133 4.74 2.23 11.53
CA SER A 133 4.73 3.69 11.54
C SER A 133 5.93 4.30 10.83
N PHE A 134 5.68 5.51 10.31
CA PHE A 134 6.60 6.32 9.52
C PHE A 134 6.65 7.74 10.06
N THR A 135 7.72 8.46 9.74
CA THR A 135 7.86 9.88 9.99
C THR A 135 7.81 10.61 8.66
N LEU A 136 6.85 11.53 8.50
CA LEU A 136 6.75 12.45 7.38
C LEU A 136 7.23 13.84 7.81
N GLU A 137 7.75 14.61 6.85
CA GLU A 137 8.11 16.01 7.11
C GLU A 137 6.86 16.84 7.40
N LYS A 138 7.03 17.92 8.19
CA LYS A 138 5.92 18.75 8.66
C LYS A 138 5.06 19.32 7.53
N ASP A 139 5.71 19.76 6.46
CA ASP A 139 5.06 20.43 5.31
C ASP A 139 4.81 19.45 4.14
N GLU A 140 5.03 18.16 4.36
CA GLU A 140 4.81 17.14 3.36
C GLU A 140 3.32 16.83 3.23
N ALA A 141 2.73 17.08 2.06
CA ALA A 141 1.37 16.67 1.76
C ALA A 141 1.35 15.24 1.19
N ILE A 142 0.31 14.49 1.56
CA ILE A 142 0.03 13.15 1.01
C ILE A 142 -1.39 13.08 0.48
N TYR A 143 -1.58 12.33 -0.60
CA TYR A 143 -2.84 12.14 -1.32
C TYR A 143 -3.10 10.66 -1.53
N GLY A 144 -4.36 10.23 -1.59
CA GLY A 144 -4.71 8.83 -1.84
C GLY A 144 -5.73 8.30 -0.85
N LEU A 145 -5.52 7.05 -0.43
CA LEU A 145 -6.41 6.24 0.41
C LEU A 145 -7.75 5.87 -0.26
N GLY A 146 -7.88 6.12 -1.58
CA GLY A 146 -9.07 5.81 -2.35
C GLY A 146 -10.00 7.01 -2.55
N GLN A 147 -11.26 6.74 -2.86
CA GLN A 147 -12.31 7.74 -2.99
C GLN A 147 -12.99 7.96 -1.63
N LEU A 148 -12.71 9.07 -1.00
CA LEU A 148 -13.21 9.43 0.33
C LEU A 148 -14.13 10.64 0.23
N GLN A 149 -15.32 10.58 0.85
CA GLN A 149 -16.29 11.69 0.86
C GLN A 149 -16.07 12.65 2.06
N ASN A 150 -14.81 12.83 2.47
CA ASN A 150 -14.46 13.68 3.60
C ASN A 150 -14.19 15.15 3.23
N GLY A 151 -14.29 15.52 1.94
CA GLY A 151 -14.04 16.87 1.44
C GLY A 151 -12.59 17.34 1.55
N LYS A 152 -11.64 16.43 1.77
CA LYS A 152 -10.22 16.75 1.92
C LYS A 152 -9.40 16.13 0.82
N MET A 153 -8.55 16.94 0.19
CA MET A 153 -7.60 16.46 -0.80
C MET A 153 -6.37 15.86 -0.11
N SER A 154 -5.75 16.56 0.83
CA SER A 154 -4.63 16.04 1.61
C SER A 154 -5.11 15.17 2.75
N GLN A 155 -4.48 14.01 2.93
CA GLN A 155 -4.77 13.05 4.00
C GLN A 155 -3.90 13.25 5.25
N ARG A 156 -3.24 14.42 5.37
CA ARG A 156 -2.51 14.79 6.59
C ARG A 156 -3.47 15.09 7.74
N ASN A 157 -3.06 14.71 8.95
CA ASN A 157 -3.82 14.87 10.19
C ASN A 157 -5.21 14.21 10.12
N GLN A 158 -5.27 13.01 9.55
CA GLN A 158 -6.48 12.21 9.43
C GLN A 158 -6.31 10.87 10.15
N THR A 159 -7.40 10.38 10.71
CA THR A 159 -7.55 8.97 11.07
C THR A 159 -8.68 8.40 10.22
N LYS A 160 -8.39 7.33 9.49
CA LYS A 160 -9.34 6.71 8.57
C LYS A 160 -9.34 5.21 8.75
N ARG A 161 -10.52 4.63 8.89
CA ARG A 161 -10.71 3.18 8.81
C ARG A 161 -10.88 2.81 7.35
N LEU A 162 -9.94 2.05 6.83
CA LEU A 162 -9.95 1.59 5.44
C LEU A 162 -10.75 0.28 5.36
N ILE A 163 -12.01 0.43 5.02
CA ILE A 163 -12.97 -0.66 4.76
C ILE A 163 -13.83 -0.20 3.59
N GLN A 164 -14.11 -1.11 2.66
CA GLN A 164 -15.07 -0.86 1.59
C GLN A 164 -16.46 -0.73 2.19
N ASP A 165 -17.16 0.34 1.88
CA ASP A 165 -18.53 0.54 2.30
C ASP A 165 -19.37 1.26 1.21
N ASN A 166 -20.60 1.65 1.57
CA ASN A 166 -21.53 2.26 0.61
C ASN A 166 -21.10 3.67 0.12
N LEU A 167 -20.20 4.34 0.83
CA LEU A 167 -19.83 5.74 0.54
C LEU A 167 -18.37 5.90 0.14
N GLU A 168 -17.55 4.87 0.31
CA GLU A 168 -16.11 4.97 0.16
C GLU A 168 -15.52 3.74 -0.51
N ASP A 169 -14.69 3.99 -1.53
CA ASP A 169 -13.83 2.98 -2.15
C ASP A 169 -12.42 3.20 -1.66
N VAL A 170 -11.98 2.40 -0.70
CA VAL A 170 -10.69 2.58 -0.05
C VAL A 170 -9.58 1.81 -0.77
N ILE A 171 -8.41 2.43 -0.85
CA ILE A 171 -7.19 1.83 -1.38
C ILE A 171 -6.08 2.13 -0.37
N PRO A 172 -5.40 1.12 0.21
CA PRO A 172 -4.35 1.34 1.20
C PRO A 172 -3.05 1.81 0.53
N PHE A 173 -3.14 2.93 -0.16
CA PHE A 173 -2.07 3.57 -0.92
C PHE A 173 -2.15 5.08 -0.77
N PHE A 174 -1.02 5.71 -0.50
CA PHE A 174 -0.87 7.15 -0.62
C PHE A 174 0.37 7.51 -1.43
N GLN A 175 0.36 8.71 -2.03
CA GLN A 175 1.51 9.33 -2.64
C GLN A 175 1.85 10.67 -1.98
N SER A 176 3.13 10.97 -1.90
CA SER A 176 3.68 12.19 -1.32
C SER A 176 4.09 13.19 -2.40
N VAL A 177 3.97 14.47 -2.09
CA VAL A 177 4.54 15.58 -2.91
C VAL A 177 6.06 15.47 -3.12
N LYS A 178 6.73 14.62 -2.35
CA LYS A 178 8.17 14.31 -2.52
C LYS A 178 8.45 13.36 -3.68
N GLY A 179 7.40 12.90 -4.40
CA GLY A 179 7.53 12.02 -5.57
C GLY A 179 7.71 10.55 -5.21
N TYR A 180 7.18 10.11 -4.09
CA TYR A 180 7.09 8.70 -3.74
C TYR A 180 5.67 8.29 -3.36
N GLY A 181 5.38 6.99 -3.42
CA GLY A 181 4.17 6.39 -2.91
C GLY A 181 4.48 5.24 -1.95
N LEU A 182 3.49 4.91 -1.13
CA LEU A 182 3.51 3.74 -0.25
C LEU A 182 2.21 2.96 -0.46
N PHE A 183 2.35 1.70 -0.86
CA PHE A 183 1.25 0.75 -0.99
C PHE A 183 1.34 -0.29 0.11
N TRP A 184 0.33 -0.34 0.97
CA TRP A 184 0.21 -1.27 2.09
C TRP A 184 -0.60 -2.49 1.64
N ASP A 185 0.05 -3.65 1.51
CA ASP A 185 -0.56 -4.85 0.96
C ASP A 185 -1.14 -5.77 2.06
N ASN A 186 -2.27 -5.36 2.59
CA ASN A 186 -3.05 -6.13 3.56
C ASN A 186 -4.55 -6.01 3.24
N TYR A 187 -5.31 -7.10 3.40
CA TYR A 187 -6.72 -7.21 2.99
C TYR A 187 -7.70 -7.09 4.15
N SER A 188 -7.20 -7.05 5.39
CA SER A 188 -8.06 -6.91 6.56
C SER A 188 -8.42 -5.44 6.80
N PRO A 189 -9.45 -5.17 7.61
CA PRO A 189 -9.71 -3.82 8.06
C PRO A 189 -8.45 -3.15 8.58
N THR A 190 -8.14 -1.97 8.04
CA THR A 190 -6.90 -1.26 8.34
C THR A 190 -7.23 0.15 8.83
N ILE A 191 -6.57 0.59 9.89
CA ILE A 191 -6.62 1.97 10.34
C ILE A 191 -5.38 2.68 9.80
N PHE A 192 -5.61 3.67 8.95
CA PHE A 192 -4.61 4.68 8.61
C PHE A 192 -4.72 5.82 9.62
N LYS A 193 -3.59 6.26 10.15
CA LYS A 193 -3.51 7.41 11.06
C LYS A 193 -2.35 8.30 10.65
N ASP A 194 -2.61 9.58 10.54
CA ASP A 194 -1.57 10.61 10.39
C ASP A 194 -1.81 11.75 11.37
N ASN A 195 -0.77 12.11 12.09
CA ASN A 195 -0.75 13.25 13.00
C ASN A 195 0.67 13.85 13.06
N GLN A 196 0.93 14.70 14.04
CA GLN A 196 2.25 15.33 14.22
C GLN A 196 3.35 14.37 14.68
N GLU A 197 2.98 13.23 15.22
CA GLU A 197 3.90 12.25 15.82
C GLU A 197 4.26 11.14 14.84
N GLU A 198 3.26 10.67 14.06
CA GLU A 198 3.40 9.50 13.20
C GLU A 198 2.43 9.52 12.01
N THR A 199 2.82 8.81 10.97
CA THR A 199 1.93 8.29 9.92
C THR A 199 1.99 6.76 10.01
N SER A 200 0.86 6.09 10.18
CA SER A 200 0.85 4.65 10.44
C SER A 200 -0.29 3.90 9.77
N PHE A 201 -0.04 2.59 9.59
CA PHE A 201 -1.06 1.60 9.23
C PHE A 201 -1.13 0.55 10.35
N LEU A 202 -2.35 0.26 10.78
CA LEU A 202 -2.67 -0.84 11.69
C LEU A 202 -3.71 -1.72 11.03
N SER A 203 -3.33 -2.91 10.61
CA SER A 203 -4.26 -3.91 10.09
C SER A 203 -4.68 -4.88 11.20
N GLU A 204 -5.98 -5.21 11.22
CA GLU A 204 -6.58 -6.06 12.24
C GLU A 204 -6.03 -7.48 12.19
N VAL A 205 -5.81 -8.02 10.98
CA VAL A 205 -5.32 -9.37 10.76
C VAL A 205 -4.20 -9.38 9.75
N GLY A 206 -3.08 -10.06 10.06
CA GLY A 206 -1.98 -10.27 9.13
C GLY A 206 -0.88 -11.15 9.70
N ASP A 207 -0.28 -11.98 8.87
CA ASP A 207 0.88 -12.81 9.22
C ASP A 207 2.20 -12.05 9.10
N CYS A 208 2.17 -10.91 8.42
CA CYS A 208 3.33 -10.09 8.14
C CYS A 208 2.94 -8.63 7.89
N ILE A 209 3.88 -7.74 8.07
CA ILE A 209 3.87 -6.39 7.52
C ILE A 209 4.37 -6.51 6.08
N ASP A 210 3.60 -6.02 5.11
CA ASP A 210 3.94 -6.06 3.70
C ASP A 210 3.57 -4.73 3.04
N PHE A 211 4.58 -4.01 2.56
CA PHE A 211 4.33 -2.77 1.85
C PHE A 211 5.35 -2.56 0.73
N TYR A 212 4.94 -1.77 -0.25
CA TYR A 212 5.78 -1.37 -1.37
C TYR A 212 6.05 0.13 -1.29
N PHE A 213 7.33 0.47 -1.39
CA PHE A 213 7.80 1.85 -1.57
C PHE A 213 8.04 2.08 -3.06
N LEU A 214 7.41 3.13 -3.62
CA LEU A 214 7.38 3.46 -5.03
C LEU A 214 8.01 4.83 -5.23
N TYR A 215 9.16 4.92 -5.88
CA TYR A 215 9.78 6.19 -6.19
C TYR A 215 9.51 6.56 -7.66
N GLY A 216 8.79 7.67 -7.89
CA GLY A 216 8.41 8.12 -9.22
C GLY A 216 8.93 9.51 -9.57
N GLU A 217 9.70 10.16 -8.66
CA GLU A 217 10.15 11.55 -8.75
C GLU A 217 9.01 12.58 -8.74
N ASN A 218 7.87 12.24 -9.29
CA ASN A 218 6.63 13.03 -9.34
C ASN A 218 5.41 12.11 -9.27
N ALA A 219 4.20 12.71 -9.28
CA ALA A 219 2.95 11.97 -9.14
C ALA A 219 2.71 10.97 -10.28
N ASP A 220 3.01 11.33 -11.51
CA ASP A 220 2.79 10.46 -12.67
C ASP A 220 3.70 9.24 -12.62
N GLY A 221 4.98 9.44 -12.26
CA GLY A 221 5.92 8.34 -12.07
C GLY A 221 5.53 7.40 -10.93
N VAL A 222 4.96 7.92 -9.83
CA VAL A 222 4.43 7.08 -8.73
C VAL A 222 3.26 6.23 -9.22
N VAL A 223 2.34 6.81 -9.97
CA VAL A 223 1.20 6.08 -10.58
C VAL A 223 1.69 5.03 -11.58
N ASP A 224 2.73 5.33 -12.35
CA ASP A 224 3.33 4.37 -13.28
C ASP A 224 3.91 3.15 -12.54
N GLN A 225 4.60 3.37 -11.42
CA GLN A 225 5.09 2.28 -10.57
C GLN A 225 3.93 1.48 -9.92
N MET A 226 2.84 2.13 -9.53
CA MET A 226 1.65 1.43 -9.02
C MET A 226 1.03 0.55 -10.11
N ARG A 227 0.92 1.05 -11.35
CA ARG A 227 0.45 0.27 -12.50
C ARG A 227 1.40 -0.87 -12.88
N TYR A 228 2.70 -0.69 -12.71
CA TYR A 228 3.67 -1.78 -12.87
C TYR A 228 3.40 -2.92 -11.88
N LEU A 229 3.10 -2.60 -10.63
CA LEU A 229 2.78 -3.61 -9.61
C LEU A 229 1.42 -4.28 -9.84
N THR A 230 0.37 -3.48 -10.05
CA THR A 230 -1.03 -3.94 -10.01
C THR A 230 -1.62 -4.25 -11.39
N GLY A 231 -0.90 -3.93 -12.45
CA GLY A 231 -1.35 -4.08 -13.83
C GLY A 231 -2.00 -2.82 -14.39
N GLN A 232 -2.24 -2.88 -15.69
CA GLN A 232 -2.79 -1.74 -16.44
C GLN A 232 -4.31 -1.82 -16.49
N VAL A 233 -4.96 -0.70 -16.25
CA VAL A 233 -6.41 -0.56 -16.46
C VAL A 233 -6.65 -0.43 -17.98
N PRO A 234 -7.56 -1.24 -18.57
CA PRO A 234 -7.91 -1.10 -19.99
C PRO A 234 -8.63 0.24 -20.23
N MET A 235 -8.48 0.75 -21.46
CA MET A 235 -9.27 1.90 -21.90
C MET A 235 -10.73 1.48 -22.05
N PHE A 236 -11.63 2.13 -21.32
CA PHE A 236 -13.06 1.87 -21.43
C PHE A 236 -13.66 2.53 -22.68
N PRO A 237 -14.79 2.01 -23.19
CA PRO A 237 -15.54 2.67 -24.26
C PRO A 237 -15.98 4.08 -23.87
N LEU A 238 -16.07 5.00 -24.83
CA LEU A 238 -16.39 6.41 -24.57
C LEU A 238 -17.70 6.61 -23.79
N TRP A 239 -18.72 5.79 -24.07
CA TRP A 239 -20.03 5.87 -23.40
C TRP A 239 -19.96 5.60 -21.88
N THR A 240 -18.93 4.93 -21.36
CA THR A 240 -18.77 4.71 -19.92
C THR A 240 -18.44 5.99 -19.16
N TYR A 241 -17.92 7.01 -19.85
CA TYR A 241 -17.60 8.33 -19.30
C TYR A 241 -18.73 9.35 -19.50
N GLY A 242 -19.86 8.92 -20.04
CA GLY A 242 -21.03 9.75 -20.28
C GLY A 242 -21.95 9.85 -19.06
N PHE A 243 -23.19 10.30 -19.32
CA PHE A 243 -24.17 10.45 -18.26
C PHE A 243 -24.92 9.15 -18.00
N TRP A 244 -24.91 8.73 -16.72
CA TRP A 244 -25.62 7.56 -16.22
C TRP A 244 -26.70 7.98 -15.23
N GLN A 245 -27.95 7.75 -15.58
CA GLN A 245 -29.07 7.97 -14.68
C GLN A 245 -29.19 6.79 -13.71
N SER A 246 -29.04 7.06 -12.41
CA SER A 246 -29.25 6.07 -11.35
C SER A 246 -30.43 6.44 -10.47
N ARG A 247 -31.09 5.43 -9.96
CA ARG A 247 -32.14 5.56 -8.94
C ARG A 247 -32.18 4.30 -8.10
N GLU A 248 -32.50 4.44 -6.83
CA GLU A 248 -32.66 3.34 -5.85
C GLU A 248 -33.42 2.14 -6.45
N ARG A 249 -34.50 2.43 -7.17
CA ARG A 249 -35.26 1.45 -8.00
C ARG A 249 -36.16 2.12 -9.00
N TYR A 250 -36.44 1.40 -10.06
CA TYR A 250 -37.63 1.56 -10.90
C TYR A 250 -38.57 0.39 -10.60
N LYS A 251 -39.85 0.65 -10.45
CA LYS A 251 -40.81 -0.36 -9.97
C LYS A 251 -41.18 -1.43 -11.00
N SER A 252 -40.90 -1.14 -12.28
CA SER A 252 -41.17 -2.06 -13.40
C SER A 252 -40.29 -1.79 -14.59
N GLN A 253 -40.18 -2.76 -15.49
CA GLN A 253 -39.53 -2.60 -16.79
C GLN A 253 -40.14 -1.43 -17.58
N LYS A 254 -41.46 -1.26 -17.53
CA LYS A 254 -42.17 -0.16 -18.20
C LYS A 254 -41.68 1.21 -17.68
N GLU A 255 -41.47 1.34 -16.37
CA GLU A 255 -40.99 2.58 -15.75
C GLU A 255 -39.56 2.91 -16.21
N ILE A 256 -38.63 1.96 -16.09
CA ILE A 256 -37.23 2.21 -16.47
C ILE A 256 -37.07 2.52 -17.94
N VAL A 257 -37.76 1.79 -18.82
CA VAL A 257 -37.76 2.04 -20.27
C VAL A 257 -38.41 3.41 -20.57
N GLY A 258 -39.51 3.76 -19.88
CA GLY A 258 -40.18 5.05 -20.02
C GLY A 258 -39.27 6.23 -19.63
N VAL A 259 -38.41 6.06 -18.63
CA VAL A 259 -37.41 7.08 -18.27
C VAL A 259 -36.40 7.28 -19.40
N VAL A 260 -35.85 6.21 -19.98
CA VAL A 260 -34.95 6.31 -21.12
C VAL A 260 -35.62 7.00 -22.32
N GLN A 261 -36.87 6.61 -22.63
CA GLN A 261 -37.63 7.24 -23.71
C GLN A 261 -37.80 8.73 -23.45
N LYS A 262 -38.12 9.14 -22.22
CA LYS A 262 -38.28 10.54 -21.85
C LYS A 262 -37.01 11.37 -22.03
N TYR A 263 -35.86 10.83 -21.69
CA TYR A 263 -34.55 11.47 -21.95
C TYR A 263 -34.36 11.69 -23.46
N ARG A 264 -34.69 10.68 -24.29
CA ARG A 264 -34.58 10.77 -25.76
C ARG A 264 -35.56 11.80 -26.35
N GLU A 265 -36.84 11.81 -25.89
CA GLU A 265 -37.83 12.79 -26.31
C GLU A 265 -37.43 14.24 -26.01
N LEU A 266 -36.80 14.47 -24.87
CA LEU A 266 -36.32 15.78 -24.45
C LEU A 266 -34.97 16.18 -25.05
N GLY A 267 -34.34 15.32 -25.82
CA GLY A 267 -33.00 15.56 -26.40
C GLY A 267 -31.89 15.65 -25.34
N VAL A 268 -32.13 15.14 -24.12
CA VAL A 268 -31.09 15.11 -23.06
C VAL A 268 -30.20 13.91 -23.27
N PRO A 269 -28.85 14.10 -23.36
CA PRO A 269 -27.92 13.00 -23.48
C PRO A 269 -28.03 11.99 -22.33
N LEU A 270 -27.99 10.71 -22.65
CA LEU A 270 -28.01 9.60 -21.70
C LEU A 270 -27.25 8.42 -22.29
N ASP A 271 -26.22 7.96 -21.61
CA ASP A 271 -25.37 6.85 -22.03
C ASP A 271 -25.72 5.54 -21.32
N GLY A 272 -26.22 5.62 -20.09
CA GLY A 272 -26.65 4.45 -19.35
C GLY A 272 -27.74 4.74 -18.34
N ILE A 273 -28.42 3.68 -17.89
CA ILE A 273 -29.38 3.74 -16.80
C ILE A 273 -29.11 2.59 -15.84
N ILE A 274 -29.19 2.87 -14.54
CA ILE A 274 -28.90 1.91 -13.48
C ILE A 274 -30.18 1.61 -12.72
N GLN A 275 -30.56 0.33 -12.68
CA GLN A 275 -31.48 -0.23 -11.69
C GLN A 275 -30.63 -0.59 -10.47
N ASP A 276 -30.74 0.19 -9.42
CA ASP A 276 -29.90 0.06 -8.24
C ASP A 276 -30.40 -1.06 -7.29
N TRP A 277 -29.94 -1.10 -6.07
CA TRP A 277 -29.99 -2.21 -5.12
C TRP A 277 -31.41 -2.76 -4.81
N ARG A 278 -32.48 -2.00 -4.98
CA ARG A 278 -33.87 -2.44 -4.72
C ARG A 278 -34.56 -3.00 -5.98
N TYR A 279 -33.91 -3.90 -6.73
CA TYR A 279 -34.46 -4.47 -7.95
C TYR A 279 -35.21 -5.80 -7.77
N TRP A 280 -35.21 -6.37 -6.58
CA TRP A 280 -35.79 -7.68 -6.29
C TRP A 280 -37.27 -7.64 -5.87
N GLY A 281 -38.08 -6.79 -6.45
CA GLY A 281 -39.54 -6.77 -6.31
C GLY A 281 -40.08 -5.99 -5.14
N SER A 282 -41.34 -6.28 -4.78
CA SER A 282 -42.09 -5.51 -3.77
C SER A 282 -41.80 -5.93 -2.32
N ASN A 283 -41.24 -7.10 -2.10
CA ASN A 283 -40.89 -7.60 -0.78
C ASN A 283 -39.61 -6.99 -0.25
N TYR A 284 -39.74 -5.92 0.48
CA TYR A 284 -38.62 -5.11 1.03
C TYR A 284 -37.74 -5.86 2.03
N ARG A 285 -38.03 -7.08 2.41
CA ARG A 285 -37.28 -7.78 3.47
C ARG A 285 -36.02 -8.47 3.01
N GLY A 286 -35.41 -8.02 1.88
CA GLY A 286 -34.06 -8.38 1.54
C GLY A 286 -33.84 -9.84 1.17
N ASN A 287 -34.86 -10.49 0.64
CA ASN A 287 -34.67 -11.82 0.06
C ASN A 287 -34.09 -11.65 -1.35
N ALA A 288 -32.76 -11.82 -1.48
CA ALA A 288 -32.05 -11.77 -2.76
C ALA A 288 -32.56 -12.80 -3.80
N MET A 289 -33.56 -13.58 -3.46
CA MET A 289 -34.20 -14.58 -4.30
C MET A 289 -35.52 -14.10 -4.93
N ASP A 290 -36.00 -12.93 -4.55
CA ASP A 290 -37.24 -12.34 -5.08
C ASP A 290 -36.91 -11.32 -6.15
N PHE A 291 -36.50 -11.82 -7.32
CA PHE A 291 -36.24 -10.98 -8.49
C PHE A 291 -37.55 -10.36 -8.97
N GLY A 292 -37.64 -9.04 -8.86
CA GLY A 292 -38.77 -8.30 -9.40
C GLY A 292 -38.98 -8.52 -10.90
N ASN A 293 -40.20 -8.44 -11.33
CA ASN A 293 -40.57 -8.55 -12.74
C ASN A 293 -40.09 -7.34 -13.55
#